data_4dc49b1eb76ef5c757a267354c171780
#
_entry.id   4dc49b1eb76ef5c757a267354c171780
#
_cell.length_a   1.000
_cell.length_b   1.000
_cell.length_c   1.000
_cell.angle_alpha   90.00
_cell.angle_beta   90.00
_cell.angle_gamma   90.00
#
_symmetry.space_group_name_H-M   'P 1'
#
loop_
_entity.id
_entity.type
_entity.pdbx_description
1 polymer ?
#
loop_
_entity_poly.entity_id
_entity_poly.type
_entity_poly.pdbx_seq_one_letter_code
_entity_poly.pdbx_strand_id
1 'polypeptide(L)'
;MPSAPRLILLSLAACLVLADHAAANGNPAEPHVYGTCGMWPHARCRGADLRHKDLSALDLAGADFTGATLARADLRAANLAGAIFDGADLSGARLSKANAPGASFRNAKLVGADLEFARIMRADFSGADLTAANMEAARAAFTWFNKARLTNANLQETKFNATDLRGANLEGALLRYTIFPDSSFEGCTGCPTDW
;
A
#
# COMPACT_ATOMS: atom_id res chain seq x y z
N MET A 1 4.98 54.72 41.39
CA MET A 1 4.56 54.30 40.06
C MET A 1 5.39 53.08 39.68
N PRO A 2 4.86 51.86 39.70
CA PRO A 2 5.61 50.67 39.32
C PRO A 2 5.48 50.42 37.83
N SER A 3 6.61 50.13 37.19
CA SER A 3 6.79 49.84 35.80
C SER A 3 6.23 48.44 35.44
N ALA A 4 5.44 48.36 34.37
CA ALA A 4 4.88 47.13 33.82
C ALA A 4 5.97 46.24 33.19
N PRO A 5 5.87 44.90 33.27
CA PRO A 5 6.78 44.01 32.58
C PRO A 5 6.42 43.90 31.08
N ARG A 6 7.44 44.05 30.24
CA ARG A 6 7.36 43.81 28.81
C ARG A 6 7.10 42.32 28.56
N LEU A 7 5.94 42.00 27.98
CA LEU A 7 5.69 40.70 27.37
C LEU A 7 6.63 40.53 26.17
N ILE A 8 7.52 39.56 26.26
CA ILE A 8 8.31 39.07 25.12
C ILE A 8 7.39 38.15 24.31
N LEU A 9 6.92 38.62 23.16
CA LEU A 9 6.30 37.76 22.15
C LEU A 9 7.40 36.86 21.59
N LEU A 10 7.49 35.64 22.08
CA LEU A 10 8.23 34.57 21.40
C LEU A 10 7.47 34.21 20.15
N SER A 11 8.04 34.57 19.00
CA SER A 11 7.50 34.27 17.67
C SER A 11 7.45 32.77 17.44
N LEU A 12 6.34 32.31 16.89
CA LEU A 12 6.08 30.91 16.42
C LEU A 12 7.06 30.41 15.33
N ALA A 13 8.12 31.12 15.03
CA ALA A 13 9.11 30.76 14.02
C ALA A 13 10.22 29.80 14.51
N ALA A 14 10.29 29.48 15.80
CA ALA A 14 11.35 28.64 16.34
C ALA A 14 11.08 27.12 16.30
N CYS A 15 9.86 26.69 15.93
CA CYS A 15 9.49 25.26 15.88
C CYS A 15 9.83 24.55 14.56
N LEU A 16 10.28 25.28 13.52
CA LEU A 16 10.50 24.69 12.18
C LEU A 16 11.95 24.26 11.88
N VAL A 17 12.90 24.49 12.78
CA VAL A 17 14.34 24.23 12.48
C VAL A 17 14.89 23.00 13.21
N LEU A 18 14.11 22.32 14.05
CA LEU A 18 14.61 21.15 14.80
C LEU A 18 14.27 19.79 14.17
N ALA A 19 13.59 19.76 13.01
CA ALA A 19 13.16 18.51 12.39
C ALA A 19 14.25 17.79 11.53
N ASP A 20 15.33 18.49 11.16
CA ASP A 20 16.32 17.90 10.22
C ASP A 20 17.52 17.20 10.87
N HIS A 21 17.64 17.18 12.18
CA HIS A 21 18.79 16.58 12.87
C HIS A 21 18.51 15.27 13.62
N ALA A 22 17.26 14.80 13.65
CA ALA A 22 16.90 13.57 14.39
C ALA A 22 17.14 12.27 13.65
N ALA A 23 17.47 12.33 12.35
CA ALA A 23 17.60 11.13 11.50
C ALA A 23 18.91 10.33 11.73
N ALA A 24 19.81 10.76 12.61
CA ALA A 24 21.14 10.16 12.77
C ALA A 24 21.30 9.24 13.98
N ASN A 25 20.38 9.15 14.91
CA ASN A 25 20.58 8.45 16.18
C ASN A 25 19.62 7.31 16.45
N GLY A 26 19.33 6.43 15.48
CA GLY A 26 18.79 5.08 15.72
C GLY A 26 17.81 4.85 16.89
N ASN A 27 17.07 5.86 17.32
CA ASN A 27 16.09 5.72 18.40
C ASN A 27 14.75 5.27 17.80
N PRO A 28 14.26 4.06 18.09
CA PRO A 28 13.05 3.48 17.49
C PRO A 28 11.75 4.18 17.97
N ALA A 29 11.82 5.25 18.73
CA ALA A 29 10.65 5.88 19.35
C ALA A 29 10.20 7.22 18.70
N GLU A 30 10.90 7.74 17.70
CA GLU A 30 10.45 8.96 17.03
C GLU A 30 9.58 8.62 15.81
N PRO A 31 8.37 9.20 15.71
CA PRO A 31 7.50 8.97 14.57
C PRO A 31 8.17 9.47 13.29
N HIS A 32 8.38 8.59 12.32
CA HIS A 32 8.87 8.99 11.00
C HIS A 32 7.86 9.97 10.37
N VAL A 33 8.29 11.19 10.05
CA VAL A 33 7.48 12.20 9.38
C VAL A 33 8.14 12.55 8.05
N TYR A 34 7.39 12.45 6.96
CA TYR A 34 7.84 12.86 5.62
C TYR A 34 6.98 14.04 5.15
N GLY A 35 7.53 15.25 5.19
CA GLY A 35 6.76 16.47 4.95
C GLY A 35 5.68 16.68 6.03
N THR A 36 4.41 16.68 5.63
CA THR A 36 3.27 16.77 6.54
C THR A 36 2.66 15.41 6.88
N CYS A 37 3.24 14.32 6.34
CA CYS A 37 2.73 12.96 6.49
C CYS A 37 3.48 12.25 7.61
N GLY A 38 2.81 11.94 8.70
CA GLY A 38 3.35 11.14 9.78
C GLY A 38 3.09 9.65 9.56
N MET A 39 4.06 8.81 9.91
CA MET A 39 3.98 7.36 9.72
C MET A 39 3.42 6.67 10.97
N TRP A 40 2.12 6.78 11.17
CA TRP A 40 1.37 6.16 12.27
C TRP A 40 -0.03 5.76 11.80
N PRO A 41 -0.78 4.97 12.59
CA PRO A 41 -2.15 4.57 12.25
C PRO A 41 -3.06 5.78 12.02
N HIS A 42 -3.94 5.66 10.99
CA HIS A 42 -4.87 6.70 10.56
C HIS A 42 -4.23 8.02 10.10
N ALA A 43 -2.94 8.01 9.75
CA ALA A 43 -2.25 9.18 9.20
C ALA A 43 -2.91 9.67 7.91
N ARG A 44 -2.85 11.00 7.67
CA ARG A 44 -3.38 11.62 6.46
C ARG A 44 -2.23 12.01 5.54
N CYS A 45 -1.97 11.15 4.57
CA CYS A 45 -0.83 11.23 3.66
C CYS A 45 -1.26 11.38 2.19
N ARG A 46 -2.43 11.99 1.95
CA ARG A 46 -2.97 12.18 0.60
C ARG A 46 -2.01 12.98 -0.26
N GLY A 47 -1.70 12.43 -1.46
CA GLY A 47 -0.80 13.07 -2.40
C GLY A 47 0.66 13.20 -1.93
N ALA A 48 1.03 12.59 -0.81
CA ALA A 48 2.40 12.67 -0.28
C ALA A 48 3.42 12.03 -1.24
N ASP A 49 4.62 12.60 -1.30
CA ASP A 49 5.76 12.00 -1.99
C ASP A 49 6.56 11.12 -1.02
N LEU A 50 6.38 9.82 -1.16
CA LEU A 50 7.00 8.79 -0.33
C LEU A 50 7.88 7.85 -1.17
N ARG A 51 8.32 8.30 -2.36
CA ARG A 51 9.18 7.51 -3.24
C ARG A 51 10.46 7.10 -2.53
N HIS A 52 10.82 5.82 -2.68
CA HIS A 52 12.04 5.24 -2.11
C HIS A 52 12.14 5.31 -0.58
N LYS A 53 11.07 5.66 0.13
CA LYS A 53 11.08 5.72 1.60
C LYS A 53 11.02 4.32 2.20
N ASP A 54 11.72 4.16 3.31
CA ASP A 54 11.61 2.95 4.14
C ASP A 54 10.42 3.11 5.09
N LEU A 55 9.36 2.34 4.82
CA LEU A 55 8.13 2.25 5.60
C LEU A 55 7.95 0.81 6.10
N SER A 56 9.02 0.02 6.07
CA SER A 56 8.98 -1.39 6.43
C SER A 56 8.63 -1.58 7.90
N ALA A 57 7.82 -2.61 8.17
CA ALA A 57 7.37 -3.00 9.51
C ALA A 57 6.62 -1.90 10.30
N LEU A 58 6.29 -0.76 9.67
CA LEU A 58 5.52 0.29 10.33
C LEU A 58 4.04 -0.10 10.51
N ASP A 59 3.43 0.42 11.56
CA ASP A 59 1.98 0.35 11.74
C ASP A 59 1.31 1.56 11.06
N LEU A 60 0.73 1.31 9.89
CA LEU A 60 0.05 2.29 9.04
C LEU A 60 -1.44 1.93 8.86
N ALA A 61 -1.99 1.19 9.83
CA ALA A 61 -3.39 0.78 9.76
C ALA A 61 -4.32 1.99 9.61
N GLY A 62 -5.26 1.90 8.66
CA GLY A 62 -6.23 2.96 8.40
C GLY A 62 -5.65 4.27 7.84
N ALA A 63 -4.36 4.33 7.50
CA ALA A 63 -3.76 5.53 6.93
C ALA A 63 -4.28 5.82 5.51
N ASP A 64 -4.43 7.10 5.18
CA ASP A 64 -4.93 7.58 3.89
C ASP A 64 -3.79 8.07 2.99
N PHE A 65 -3.41 7.23 2.03
CA PHE A 65 -2.41 7.49 0.99
C PHE A 65 -3.04 7.77 -0.38
N THR A 66 -4.31 8.21 -0.41
CA THR A 66 -5.02 8.49 -1.68
C THR A 66 -4.18 9.40 -2.56
N GLY A 67 -3.89 8.96 -3.81
CA GLY A 67 -3.11 9.70 -4.79
C GLY A 67 -1.64 9.94 -4.42
N ALA A 68 -1.13 9.32 -3.34
CA ALA A 68 0.27 9.45 -2.95
C ALA A 68 1.21 8.75 -3.96
N THR A 69 2.46 9.19 -4.01
CA THR A 69 3.50 8.55 -4.82
C THR A 69 4.42 7.73 -3.91
N LEU A 70 4.26 6.40 -3.96
CA LEU A 70 5.04 5.42 -3.19
C LEU A 70 5.92 4.54 -4.12
N ALA A 71 6.24 5.04 -5.32
CA ALA A 71 7.05 4.28 -6.26
C ALA A 71 8.38 3.85 -5.62
N ARG A 72 8.65 2.53 -5.65
CA ARG A 72 9.81 1.89 -5.03
C ARG A 72 9.95 2.10 -3.51
N ALA A 73 8.89 2.48 -2.81
CA ALA A 73 8.88 2.51 -1.35
C ALA A 73 9.00 1.09 -0.78
N ASP A 74 9.60 0.97 0.38
CA ASP A 74 9.69 -0.29 1.10
C ASP A 74 8.58 -0.38 2.16
N LEU A 75 7.57 -1.21 1.91
CA LEU A 75 6.42 -1.48 2.78
C LEU A 75 6.44 -2.93 3.30
N ARG A 76 7.59 -3.59 3.26
CA ARG A 76 7.69 -4.99 3.68
C ARG A 76 7.28 -5.17 5.13
N ALA A 77 6.45 -6.19 5.37
CA ALA A 77 5.91 -6.52 6.69
C ALA A 77 5.16 -5.35 7.39
N ALA A 78 4.86 -4.26 6.70
CA ALA A 78 4.05 -3.17 7.27
C ALA A 78 2.62 -3.64 7.57
N ASN A 79 2.04 -3.07 8.62
CA ASN A 79 0.62 -3.22 8.90
C ASN A 79 -0.17 -2.15 8.14
N LEU A 80 -0.89 -2.57 7.11
CA LEU A 80 -1.69 -1.72 6.21
C LEU A 80 -3.19 -2.04 6.33
N ALA A 81 -3.62 -2.62 7.46
CA ALA A 81 -5.01 -3.00 7.66
C ALA A 81 -5.94 -1.80 7.48
N GLY A 82 -6.89 -1.88 6.54
CA GLY A 82 -7.83 -0.80 6.23
C GLY A 82 -7.20 0.48 5.68
N ALA A 83 -5.93 0.49 5.29
CA ALA A 83 -5.29 1.65 4.67
C ALA A 83 -5.86 1.92 3.26
N ILE A 84 -5.80 3.18 2.82
CA ILE A 84 -6.37 3.64 1.55
C ILE A 84 -5.26 4.10 0.61
N PHE A 85 -5.10 3.40 -0.52
CA PHE A 85 -4.14 3.71 -1.58
C PHE A 85 -4.84 4.03 -2.92
N ASP A 86 -6.09 4.53 -2.86
CA ASP A 86 -6.88 4.79 -4.07
C ASP A 86 -6.15 5.77 -4.99
N GLY A 87 -5.90 5.34 -6.25
CA GLY A 87 -5.18 6.12 -7.24
C GLY A 87 -3.70 6.38 -6.91
N ALA A 88 -3.13 5.77 -5.88
CA ALA A 88 -1.73 5.92 -5.54
C ALA A 88 -0.80 5.22 -6.55
N ASP A 89 0.44 5.71 -6.67
CA ASP A 89 1.49 5.07 -7.47
C ASP A 89 2.42 4.26 -6.55
N LEU A 90 2.26 2.94 -6.58
CA LEU A 90 3.10 1.95 -5.88
C LEU A 90 3.99 1.17 -6.87
N SER A 91 4.30 1.73 -8.05
CA SER A 91 5.10 1.04 -9.06
C SER A 91 6.47 0.61 -8.49
N GLY A 92 6.76 -0.70 -8.57
CA GLY A 92 7.96 -1.30 -8.03
C GLY A 92 8.09 -1.22 -6.50
N ALA A 93 7.03 -0.89 -5.77
CA ALA A 93 7.04 -0.90 -4.31
C ALA A 93 7.19 -2.32 -3.77
N ARG A 94 7.80 -2.45 -2.60
CA ARG A 94 8.04 -3.72 -1.92
C ARG A 94 7.02 -3.90 -0.80
N LEU A 95 6.03 -4.77 -1.03
CA LEU A 95 4.96 -5.10 -0.07
C LEU A 95 5.04 -6.56 0.41
N SER A 96 6.19 -7.22 0.20
CA SER A 96 6.31 -8.63 0.60
C SER A 96 6.05 -8.79 2.09
N LYS A 97 5.20 -9.79 2.43
CA LYS A 97 4.73 -10.06 3.79
C LYS A 97 3.92 -8.92 4.44
N ALA A 98 3.53 -7.88 3.70
CA ALA A 98 2.67 -6.83 4.23
C ALA A 98 1.31 -7.40 4.67
N ASN A 99 0.76 -6.82 5.74
CA ASN A 99 -0.54 -7.19 6.27
C ASN A 99 -1.57 -6.10 5.93
N ALA A 100 -2.33 -6.30 4.84
CA ALA A 100 -3.25 -5.31 4.27
C ALA A 100 -4.71 -5.81 4.20
N PRO A 101 -5.27 -6.44 5.24
CA PRO A 101 -6.66 -6.87 5.19
C PRO A 101 -7.60 -5.65 5.11
N GLY A 102 -8.57 -5.72 4.19
CA GLY A 102 -9.54 -4.66 3.98
C GLY A 102 -8.96 -3.34 3.47
N ALA A 103 -7.71 -3.31 3.02
CA ALA A 103 -7.11 -2.12 2.41
C ALA A 103 -7.73 -1.82 1.04
N SER A 104 -7.76 -0.54 0.65
CA SER A 104 -8.24 -0.11 -0.66
C SER A 104 -7.09 0.31 -1.56
N PHE A 105 -7.01 -0.32 -2.75
CA PHE A 105 -6.04 -0.04 -3.82
C PHE A 105 -6.77 0.29 -5.14
N ARG A 106 -7.97 0.86 -5.07
CA ARG A 106 -8.77 1.14 -6.26
C ARG A 106 -8.03 2.06 -7.21
N ASN A 107 -7.95 1.63 -8.49
CA ASN A 107 -7.26 2.36 -9.55
C ASN A 107 -5.78 2.70 -9.21
N ALA A 108 -5.18 2.02 -8.26
CA ALA A 108 -3.76 2.21 -7.92
C ALA A 108 -2.85 1.59 -8.98
N LYS A 109 -1.64 2.12 -9.12
CA LYS A 109 -0.59 1.56 -9.98
C LYS A 109 0.35 0.72 -9.13
N LEU A 110 0.38 -0.59 -9.39
CA LEU A 110 1.25 -1.55 -8.72
C LEU A 110 2.13 -2.29 -9.75
N VAL A 111 2.46 -1.63 -10.86
CA VAL A 111 3.27 -2.24 -11.93
C VAL A 111 4.63 -2.69 -11.37
N GLY A 112 4.91 -4.00 -11.49
CA GLY A 112 6.13 -4.60 -10.96
C GLY A 112 6.28 -4.55 -9.43
N ALA A 113 5.22 -4.29 -8.68
CA ALA A 113 5.26 -4.31 -7.23
C ALA A 113 5.44 -5.74 -6.71
N ASP A 114 6.12 -5.87 -5.57
CA ASP A 114 6.35 -7.16 -4.90
C ASP A 114 5.40 -7.32 -3.71
N LEU A 115 4.39 -8.21 -3.88
CA LEU A 115 3.40 -8.60 -2.86
C LEU A 115 3.58 -10.07 -2.42
N GLU A 116 4.79 -10.62 -2.57
CA GLU A 116 5.09 -12.00 -2.18
C GLU A 116 4.69 -12.25 -0.71
N PHE A 117 3.94 -13.33 -0.44
CA PHE A 117 3.38 -13.65 0.88
C PHE A 117 2.50 -12.57 1.53
N ALA A 118 2.07 -11.54 0.80
CA ALA A 118 1.22 -10.49 1.34
C ALA A 118 -0.16 -11.06 1.76
N ARG A 119 -0.70 -10.49 2.81
CA ARG A 119 -2.04 -10.80 3.33
C ARG A 119 -3.00 -9.68 2.92
N ILE A 120 -3.74 -9.90 1.83
CA ILE A 120 -4.63 -8.92 1.22
C ILE A 120 -6.10 -9.33 1.28
N MET A 121 -6.45 -10.11 2.27
CA MET A 121 -7.84 -10.58 2.44
C MET A 121 -8.81 -9.41 2.55
N ARG A 122 -9.92 -9.47 1.82
CA ARG A 122 -10.94 -8.41 1.75
C ARG A 122 -10.40 -7.05 1.29
N ALA A 123 -9.28 -7.01 0.59
CA ALA A 123 -8.78 -5.78 -0.02
C ALA A 123 -9.49 -5.51 -1.35
N ASP A 124 -9.51 -4.25 -1.78
CA ASP A 124 -10.13 -3.81 -3.03
C ASP A 124 -9.07 -3.34 -4.02
N PHE A 125 -8.80 -4.15 -5.05
CA PHE A 125 -7.92 -3.83 -6.18
C PHE A 125 -8.72 -3.52 -7.46
N SER A 126 -9.98 -3.12 -7.33
CA SER A 126 -10.81 -2.83 -8.51
C SER A 126 -10.17 -1.75 -9.39
N GLY A 127 -9.96 -2.08 -10.68
CA GLY A 127 -9.32 -1.19 -11.65
C GLY A 127 -7.82 -0.97 -11.44
N ALA A 128 -7.17 -1.62 -10.47
CA ALA A 128 -5.73 -1.47 -10.24
C ALA A 128 -4.90 -2.08 -11.37
N ASP A 129 -3.71 -1.51 -11.60
CA ASP A 129 -2.73 -2.03 -12.56
C ASP A 129 -1.63 -2.80 -11.81
N LEU A 130 -1.74 -4.12 -11.83
CA LEU A 130 -0.79 -5.08 -11.26
C LEU A 130 0.05 -5.77 -12.35
N THR A 131 0.24 -5.11 -13.50
CA THR A 131 1.05 -5.66 -14.59
C THR A 131 2.44 -6.05 -14.08
N ALA A 132 2.85 -7.29 -14.33
CA ALA A 132 4.13 -7.85 -13.89
C ALA A 132 4.38 -7.81 -12.37
N ALA A 133 3.34 -7.62 -11.55
CA ALA A 133 3.47 -7.70 -10.10
C ALA A 133 3.79 -9.13 -9.64
N ASN A 134 4.57 -9.25 -8.57
CA ASN A 134 4.80 -10.52 -7.90
C ASN A 134 3.81 -10.69 -6.74
N MET A 135 2.89 -11.66 -6.86
CA MET A 135 1.91 -12.00 -5.82
C MET A 135 2.10 -13.46 -5.34
N GLU A 136 3.28 -14.04 -5.56
CA GLU A 136 3.56 -15.43 -5.20
C GLU A 136 3.16 -15.70 -3.74
N ALA A 137 2.41 -16.80 -3.53
CA ALA A 137 1.92 -17.23 -2.23
C ALA A 137 1.11 -16.18 -1.44
N ALA A 138 0.62 -15.13 -2.08
CA ALA A 138 -0.25 -14.14 -1.45
C ALA A 138 -1.60 -14.77 -1.04
N ARG A 139 -2.21 -14.21 0.01
CA ARG A 139 -3.52 -14.61 0.51
C ARG A 139 -4.57 -13.58 0.14
N ALA A 140 -5.37 -13.88 -0.89
CA ALA A 140 -6.35 -12.98 -1.50
C ALA A 140 -7.81 -13.46 -1.31
N ALA A 141 -8.14 -14.00 -0.14
CA ALA A 141 -9.50 -14.45 0.12
C ALA A 141 -10.47 -13.25 0.23
N PHE A 142 -11.64 -13.37 -0.42
CA PHE A 142 -12.69 -12.34 -0.45
C PHE A 142 -12.20 -10.99 -1.03
N THR A 143 -11.20 -10.99 -1.87
CA THR A 143 -10.60 -9.78 -2.46
C THR A 143 -11.32 -9.41 -3.77
N TRP A 144 -11.37 -8.11 -4.08
CA TRP A 144 -11.94 -7.62 -5.33
C TRP A 144 -10.84 -7.22 -6.31
N PHE A 145 -10.84 -7.84 -7.50
CA PHE A 145 -9.98 -7.53 -8.65
C PHE A 145 -10.81 -7.17 -9.90
N ASN A 146 -12.01 -6.63 -9.69
CA ASN A 146 -12.87 -6.24 -10.81
C ASN A 146 -12.14 -5.30 -11.76
N LYS A 147 -12.03 -5.69 -13.06
CA LYS A 147 -11.33 -4.90 -14.09
C LYS A 147 -9.86 -4.61 -13.78
N ALA A 148 -9.24 -5.31 -12.84
CA ALA A 148 -7.81 -5.17 -12.56
C ALA A 148 -6.97 -5.74 -13.71
N ARG A 149 -5.79 -5.20 -13.92
CA ARG A 149 -4.81 -5.70 -14.88
C ARG A 149 -3.75 -6.50 -14.15
N LEU A 150 -3.72 -7.79 -14.41
CA LEU A 150 -2.77 -8.76 -13.85
C LEU A 150 -1.90 -9.36 -14.96
N THR A 151 -1.77 -8.65 -16.09
CA THR A 151 -1.01 -9.13 -17.25
C THR A 151 0.44 -9.41 -16.85
N ASN A 152 0.92 -10.62 -17.16
CA ASN A 152 2.26 -11.11 -16.83
C ASN A 152 2.58 -11.11 -15.31
N ALA A 153 1.58 -11.06 -14.44
CA ALA A 153 1.81 -11.14 -12.99
C ALA A 153 2.23 -12.56 -12.58
N ASN A 154 3.09 -12.65 -11.57
CA ASN A 154 3.37 -13.92 -10.91
C ASN A 154 2.32 -14.19 -9.84
N LEU A 155 1.41 -15.12 -10.10
CA LEU A 155 0.33 -15.52 -9.19
C LEU A 155 0.55 -16.93 -8.63
N GLN A 156 1.75 -17.50 -8.77
CA GLN A 156 2.03 -18.86 -8.33
C GLN A 156 1.70 -19.02 -6.82
N GLU A 157 1.07 -20.14 -6.48
CA GLU A 157 0.65 -20.46 -5.11
C GLU A 157 -0.30 -19.45 -4.44
N THR A 158 -0.74 -18.41 -5.17
CA THR A 158 -1.71 -17.44 -4.66
C THR A 158 -3.06 -18.10 -4.38
N LYS A 159 -3.68 -17.72 -3.26
CA LYS A 159 -4.97 -18.26 -2.82
C LYS A 159 -6.09 -17.25 -3.01
N PHE A 160 -6.84 -17.42 -4.12
CA PHE A 160 -7.99 -16.59 -4.48
C PHE A 160 -9.31 -17.27 -4.05
N ASN A 161 -9.54 -17.35 -2.76
CA ASN A 161 -10.79 -17.94 -2.23
C ASN A 161 -11.93 -16.92 -2.27
N ALA A 162 -13.05 -17.24 -2.91
CA ALA A 162 -14.21 -16.36 -3.02
C ALA A 162 -13.84 -14.94 -3.50
N THR A 163 -12.99 -14.87 -4.52
CA THR A 163 -12.43 -13.63 -5.06
C THR A 163 -13.22 -13.19 -6.30
N ASP A 164 -13.41 -11.90 -6.46
CA ASP A 164 -14.10 -11.33 -7.62
C ASP A 164 -13.08 -10.85 -8.66
N LEU A 165 -12.95 -11.60 -9.76
CA LEU A 165 -12.05 -11.34 -10.89
C LEU A 165 -12.83 -10.90 -12.15
N ARG A 166 -14.07 -10.45 -12.01
CA ARG A 166 -14.91 -10.07 -13.17
C ARG A 166 -14.27 -8.94 -13.96
N GLY A 167 -14.12 -9.16 -15.27
CA GLY A 167 -13.49 -8.22 -16.18
C GLY A 167 -12.00 -8.01 -15.96
N ALA A 168 -11.34 -8.79 -15.10
CA ALA A 168 -9.89 -8.74 -14.92
C ALA A 168 -9.15 -9.26 -16.15
N ASN A 169 -7.89 -8.84 -16.32
CA ASN A 169 -7.00 -9.36 -17.36
C ASN A 169 -5.81 -10.10 -16.72
N LEU A 170 -5.75 -11.44 -16.92
CA LEU A 170 -4.69 -12.32 -16.44
C LEU A 170 -3.80 -12.83 -17.59
N GLU A 171 -3.84 -12.23 -18.79
CA GLU A 171 -3.04 -12.69 -19.92
C GLU A 171 -1.55 -12.75 -19.55
N GLY A 172 -0.93 -13.91 -19.84
CA GLY A 172 0.48 -14.16 -19.53
C GLY A 172 0.81 -14.31 -18.05
N ALA A 173 -0.18 -14.29 -17.15
CA ALA A 173 0.06 -14.52 -15.73
C ALA A 173 0.53 -15.95 -15.44
N LEU A 174 1.44 -16.10 -14.48
CA LEU A 174 1.93 -17.40 -14.04
C LEU A 174 1.00 -17.97 -12.97
N LEU A 175 0.28 -19.07 -13.29
CA LEU A 175 -0.79 -19.64 -12.46
C LEU A 175 -0.41 -20.99 -11.81
N ARG A 176 0.86 -21.33 -11.74
CA ARG A 176 1.28 -22.63 -11.19
C ARG A 176 0.88 -22.74 -9.71
N TYR A 177 0.10 -23.76 -9.36
CA TYR A 177 -0.43 -23.99 -8.01
C TYR A 177 -1.34 -22.88 -7.45
N THR A 178 -1.78 -21.96 -8.30
CA THR A 178 -2.81 -20.99 -7.91
C THR A 178 -4.15 -21.70 -7.73
N ILE A 179 -4.91 -21.30 -6.72
CA ILE A 179 -6.26 -21.85 -6.49
C ILE A 179 -7.30 -20.74 -6.47
N PHE A 180 -8.49 -21.03 -7.03
CA PHE A 180 -9.58 -20.06 -7.17
C PHE A 180 -10.94 -20.62 -6.66
N PRO A 181 -11.04 -21.28 -5.51
CA PRO A 181 -12.32 -21.82 -5.09
C PRO A 181 -13.35 -20.69 -4.91
N ASP A 182 -14.58 -20.93 -5.38
CA ASP A 182 -15.72 -20.00 -5.26
C ASP A 182 -15.48 -18.60 -5.87
N SER A 183 -14.53 -18.46 -6.81
CA SER A 183 -14.20 -17.19 -7.43
C SER A 183 -15.02 -16.91 -8.69
N SER A 184 -15.24 -15.62 -9.01
CA SER A 184 -16.04 -15.17 -10.15
C SER A 184 -15.15 -14.64 -11.29
N PHE A 185 -15.37 -15.11 -12.53
CA PHE A 185 -14.54 -14.80 -13.71
C PHE A 185 -15.30 -14.16 -14.87
N GLU A 186 -16.54 -13.72 -14.70
CA GLU A 186 -17.33 -13.16 -15.80
C GLU A 186 -16.56 -12.05 -16.52
N GLY A 187 -16.35 -12.19 -17.85
CA GLY A 187 -15.61 -11.21 -18.65
C GLY A 187 -14.11 -11.14 -18.37
N CYS A 188 -13.54 -12.07 -17.61
CA CYS A 188 -12.10 -12.18 -17.40
C CYS A 188 -11.38 -12.68 -18.64
N THR A 189 -10.22 -12.09 -18.98
CA THR A 189 -9.32 -12.58 -20.02
C THR A 189 -8.10 -13.29 -19.42
N GLY A 190 -7.67 -14.41 -20.03
CA GLY A 190 -6.55 -15.20 -19.51
C GLY A 190 -6.85 -15.92 -18.19
N CYS A 191 -8.10 -15.91 -17.74
CA CYS A 191 -8.53 -16.68 -16.58
C CYS A 191 -8.69 -18.16 -16.92
N PRO A 192 -8.49 -19.06 -15.94
CA PRO A 192 -8.70 -20.48 -16.14
C PRO A 192 -10.18 -20.79 -16.41
N THR A 193 -10.41 -21.76 -17.32
CA THR A 193 -11.77 -22.19 -17.73
C THR A 193 -12.22 -23.47 -17.03
N ASP A 194 -11.30 -24.21 -16.43
CA ASP A 194 -11.55 -25.56 -15.87
C ASP A 194 -11.03 -25.64 -14.42
N TRP A 195 -11.85 -25.17 -13.48
CA TRP A 195 -11.54 -25.23 -12.03
C TRP A 195 -12.67 -25.84 -11.23
#